data_d468570cc1b64587522b44714c002eb2
#
_entry.id   d468570cc1b64587522b44714c002eb2
#
_cell.length_a   1.000
_cell.length_b   1.000
_cell.length_c   1.000
_cell.angle_alpha   90.00
_cell.angle_beta   90.00
_cell.angle_gamma   90.00
#
_symmetry.space_group_name_H-M   'P 1'
#
loop_
_entity.id
_entity.type
_entity.pdbx_description
1 polymer ?
#
loop_
_entity_poly.entity_id
_entity_poly.type
_entity_poly.pdbx_seq_one_letter_code
_entity_poly.pdbx_strand_id
1 'polypeptide(L)'
;MATTGRSESRLFVRNSTGLVRSASAVDATIFNAVISAPIGSTLAWSIFFTLVAFPGADPVGVLVIAAIINIPVLIMFALLGASMPRVGGDYVWVSRILNPPLALISNLCMIMGGLLGAAYFAKFFSVFALGPALVAGGSLAHNNTLISWGNSFQTDKAWILAGALVMVALQTYILIRGTKSTFRWQNGAFLIAMFGIVVAFIVLAFASKGGFVSNFNALNSSFGGGTAQNVIATGGGAHAAPDLGNMSATLPTLFSIQGFMMWNFWSVYMSGELKSASNRRRQLWIMFGALAFDTVLLIIGALLIFHVVGYHFMYAANVAPNK
;
A
#
# COMPACT_ATOMS: atom_id res chain seq x y z
N MET A 1 -59.30 17.77 29.18
CA MET A 1 -58.51 17.44 27.98
C MET A 1 -57.23 16.81 28.43
N ALA A 2 -57.12 15.50 28.33
CA ALA A 2 -55.95 14.75 28.75
C ALA A 2 -55.13 14.45 27.50
N THR A 3 -53.91 14.98 27.46
CA THR A 3 -52.91 14.69 26.41
C THR A 3 -52.28 13.34 26.69
N THR A 4 -52.69 12.35 25.92
CA THR A 4 -52.08 11.03 25.91
C THR A 4 -50.65 11.15 25.32
N GLY A 5 -49.68 11.18 26.16
CA GLY A 5 -48.25 11.03 25.77
C GLY A 5 -48.05 9.64 25.18
N ARG A 6 -47.84 9.56 23.86
CA ARG A 6 -47.33 8.36 23.18
C ARG A 6 -45.95 8.11 23.74
N SER A 7 -45.78 7.12 24.59
CA SER A 7 -44.47 6.56 24.92
C SER A 7 -43.96 5.87 23.65
N GLU A 8 -43.03 6.54 22.96
CA GLU A 8 -42.23 5.87 21.95
C GLU A 8 -41.54 4.69 22.63
N SER A 9 -41.95 3.48 22.29
CA SER A 9 -41.22 2.29 22.65
C SER A 9 -39.85 2.40 22.04
N ARG A 10 -38.88 2.83 22.82
CA ARG A 10 -37.47 2.71 22.46
C ARG A 10 -37.22 1.22 22.29
N LEU A 11 -37.30 0.74 21.05
CA LEU A 11 -36.78 -0.56 20.66
C LEU A 11 -35.35 -0.64 21.24
N PHE A 12 -35.17 -1.50 22.22
CA PHE A 12 -33.87 -1.83 22.76
C PHE A 12 -33.05 -2.40 21.60
N VAL A 13 -32.36 -1.55 20.88
CA VAL A 13 -31.28 -1.96 20.00
C VAL A 13 -30.21 -2.48 20.95
N ARG A 14 -30.25 -3.79 21.20
CA ARG A 14 -29.25 -4.50 21.97
C ARG A 14 -27.90 -4.14 21.38
N ASN A 15 -27.12 -3.34 22.06
CA ASN A 15 -25.70 -3.13 21.76
C ASN A 15 -24.98 -4.46 22.03
N SER A 16 -25.14 -5.39 21.08
CA SER A 16 -24.84 -6.82 21.24
C SER A 16 -23.34 -7.14 21.24
N THR A 17 -22.46 -6.15 21.07
CA THR A 17 -21.03 -6.44 20.91
C THR A 17 -20.13 -5.86 22.01
N GLY A 18 -20.61 -5.00 22.89
CA GLY A 18 -19.76 -4.33 23.88
C GLY A 18 -18.64 -3.47 23.29
N LEU A 19 -18.51 -3.39 21.97
CA LEU A 19 -17.48 -2.65 21.28
C LEU A 19 -17.78 -1.14 21.32
N VAL A 20 -16.79 -0.38 21.79
CA VAL A 20 -16.86 1.08 21.83
C VAL A 20 -16.56 1.62 20.43
N ARG A 21 -17.50 2.35 19.84
CA ARG A 21 -17.30 3.03 18.55
C ARG A 21 -16.34 4.21 18.72
N SER A 22 -15.05 3.96 18.62
CA SER A 22 -13.99 4.94 18.83
C SER A 22 -13.41 5.50 17.54
N ALA A 23 -13.42 4.75 16.44
CA ALA A 23 -12.82 5.13 15.17
C ALA A 23 -13.62 6.24 14.46
N SER A 24 -12.94 7.28 14.00
CA SER A 24 -13.52 8.37 13.20
C SER A 24 -13.50 7.99 11.69
N ALA A 25 -14.16 8.82 10.86
CA ALA A 25 -14.08 8.65 9.41
C ALA A 25 -12.67 8.89 8.88
N VAL A 26 -11.93 9.81 9.47
CA VAL A 26 -10.54 10.10 9.08
C VAL A 26 -9.66 8.89 9.38
N ASP A 27 -9.78 8.29 10.59
CA ASP A 27 -9.05 7.08 10.94
C ASP A 27 -9.31 5.95 9.94
N ALA A 28 -10.57 5.77 9.54
CA ALA A 28 -10.97 4.74 8.57
C ALA A 28 -10.47 5.05 7.15
N THR A 29 -10.44 6.32 6.74
CA THR A 29 -9.89 6.71 5.43
C THR A 29 -8.39 6.47 5.37
N ILE A 30 -7.64 6.89 6.41
CA ILE A 30 -6.21 6.64 6.53
C ILE A 30 -5.94 5.13 6.56
N PHE A 31 -6.75 4.37 7.31
CA PHE A 31 -6.63 2.91 7.37
C PHE A 31 -6.79 2.26 5.99
N ASN A 32 -7.80 2.66 5.22
CA ASN A 32 -8.01 2.16 3.87
C ASN A 32 -6.85 2.53 2.93
N ALA A 33 -6.35 3.76 3.01
CA ALA A 33 -5.22 4.20 2.20
C ALA A 33 -3.92 3.45 2.57
N VAL A 34 -3.63 3.30 3.87
CA VAL A 34 -2.41 2.61 4.33
C VAL A 34 -2.41 1.13 3.97
N ILE A 35 -3.58 0.47 3.99
CA ILE A 35 -3.66 -0.97 3.68
C ILE A 35 -3.41 -1.25 2.20
N SER A 36 -3.69 -0.30 1.33
CA SER A 36 -3.33 -0.36 -0.09
C SER A 36 -1.83 -0.10 -0.31
N ALA A 37 -1.07 0.23 0.75
CA ALA A 37 0.37 0.50 0.75
C ALA A 37 0.82 1.37 -0.45
N PRO A 38 0.24 2.57 -0.65
CA PRO A 38 0.21 3.21 -1.95
C PRO A 38 1.59 3.54 -2.50
N ILE A 39 2.54 3.97 -1.67
CA ILE A 39 3.79 4.47 -2.21
C ILE A 39 4.92 3.46 -2.09
N GLY A 40 5.11 2.87 -0.93
CA GLY A 40 6.26 1.98 -0.72
C GLY A 40 6.22 0.76 -1.64
N SER A 41 5.27 -0.11 -1.42
CA SER A 41 5.17 -1.37 -2.15
C SER A 41 4.48 -1.21 -3.50
N THR A 42 3.39 -0.44 -3.59
CA THR A 42 2.60 -0.35 -4.82
C THR A 42 3.35 0.39 -5.91
N LEU A 43 3.99 1.52 -5.59
CA LEU A 43 4.75 2.29 -6.58
C LEU A 43 5.99 1.50 -7.04
N ALA A 44 6.75 0.95 -6.10
CA ALA A 44 7.92 0.14 -6.45
C ALA A 44 7.51 -1.10 -7.27
N TRP A 45 6.48 -1.82 -6.83
CA TRP A 45 6.00 -3.02 -7.51
C TRP A 45 5.38 -2.71 -8.86
N SER A 46 4.54 -1.69 -8.96
CA SER A 46 3.87 -1.31 -10.21
C SER A 46 4.84 -0.81 -11.27
N ILE A 47 5.83 0.01 -10.87
CA ILE A 47 6.79 0.55 -11.83
C ILE A 47 7.88 -0.48 -12.17
N PHE A 48 8.54 -1.04 -11.15
CA PHE A 48 9.70 -1.91 -11.41
C PHE A 48 9.29 -3.29 -11.90
N PHE A 49 8.39 -3.96 -11.21
CA PHE A 49 7.98 -5.32 -11.59
C PHE A 49 7.18 -5.34 -12.88
N THR A 50 6.25 -4.40 -13.04
CA THR A 50 5.38 -4.33 -14.22
C THR A 50 6.18 -4.11 -15.50
N LEU A 51 7.16 -3.20 -15.47
CA LEU A 51 7.98 -2.89 -16.64
C LEU A 51 8.81 -4.10 -17.12
N VAL A 52 9.23 -4.96 -16.21
CA VAL A 52 10.01 -6.16 -16.55
C VAL A 52 9.11 -7.29 -17.04
N ALA A 53 8.00 -7.54 -16.34
CA ALA A 53 7.09 -8.63 -16.68
C ALA A 53 6.26 -8.35 -17.93
N PHE A 54 5.97 -7.07 -18.19
CA PHE A 54 5.14 -6.63 -19.31
C PHE A 54 5.79 -5.43 -20.01
N PRO A 55 6.84 -5.65 -20.81
CA PRO A 55 7.53 -4.58 -21.52
C PRO A 55 6.57 -3.79 -22.42
N GLY A 56 6.62 -2.47 -22.38
CA GLY A 56 5.73 -1.58 -23.12
C GLY A 56 4.41 -1.22 -22.40
N ALA A 57 4.15 -1.78 -21.23
CA ALA A 57 3.00 -1.38 -20.43
C ALA A 57 3.09 0.09 -20.02
N ASP A 58 1.94 0.77 -19.94
CA ASP A 58 1.83 2.13 -19.40
C ASP A 58 1.55 2.08 -17.88
N PRO A 59 2.55 2.43 -17.03
CA PRO A 59 2.38 2.39 -15.59
C PRO A 59 1.39 3.43 -15.04
N VAL A 60 1.17 4.52 -15.75
CA VAL A 60 0.18 5.54 -15.35
C VAL A 60 -1.21 5.13 -15.80
N GLY A 61 -1.33 4.67 -17.04
CA GLY A 61 -2.58 4.18 -17.60
C GLY A 61 -3.19 3.04 -16.78
N VAL A 62 -2.36 2.08 -16.34
CA VAL A 62 -2.84 0.95 -15.54
C VAL A 62 -3.35 1.40 -14.16
N LEU A 63 -2.75 2.41 -13.52
CA LEU A 63 -3.25 2.96 -12.24
C LEU A 63 -4.64 3.58 -12.39
N VAL A 64 -4.87 4.31 -13.49
CA VAL A 64 -6.17 4.90 -13.79
C VAL A 64 -7.23 3.82 -14.05
N ILE A 65 -6.89 2.81 -14.86
CA ILE A 65 -7.80 1.69 -15.15
C ILE A 65 -8.11 0.90 -13.87
N ALA A 66 -7.11 0.62 -13.03
CA ALA A 66 -7.30 -0.04 -11.75
C ALA A 66 -8.23 0.75 -10.82
N ALA A 67 -8.07 2.07 -10.74
CA ALA A 67 -8.95 2.93 -9.95
C ALA A 67 -10.41 2.86 -10.45
N ILE A 68 -10.63 2.90 -11.76
CA ILE A 68 -11.97 2.80 -12.36
C ILE A 68 -12.62 1.44 -12.05
N ILE A 69 -11.87 0.35 -12.16
CA ILE A 69 -12.36 -1.01 -11.86
C ILE A 69 -12.73 -1.16 -10.38
N ASN A 70 -12.08 -0.43 -9.48
CA ASN A 70 -12.40 -0.45 -8.05
C ASN A 70 -13.69 0.28 -7.69
N ILE A 71 -14.19 1.21 -8.52
CA ILE A 71 -15.41 1.99 -8.23
C ILE A 71 -16.62 1.09 -7.87
N PRO A 72 -17.05 0.13 -8.71
CA PRO A 72 -18.19 -0.71 -8.39
C PRO A 72 -17.95 -1.57 -7.14
N VAL A 73 -16.73 -2.03 -6.89
CA VAL A 73 -16.36 -2.79 -5.70
C VAL A 73 -16.56 -1.94 -4.45
N LEU A 74 -16.07 -0.71 -4.43
CA LEU A 74 -16.21 0.20 -3.30
C LEU A 74 -17.66 0.58 -3.04
N ILE A 75 -18.46 0.79 -4.08
CA ILE A 75 -19.89 1.06 -3.94
C ILE A 75 -20.59 -0.13 -3.26
N MET A 76 -20.30 -1.35 -3.71
CA MET A 76 -20.87 -2.57 -3.13
C MET A 76 -20.50 -2.68 -1.64
N PHE A 77 -19.23 -2.56 -1.29
CA PHE A 77 -18.77 -2.66 0.10
C PHE A 77 -19.31 -1.52 0.98
N ALA A 78 -19.43 -0.30 0.45
CA ALA A 78 -19.99 0.83 1.19
C ALA A 78 -21.48 0.63 1.50
N LEU A 79 -22.25 0.14 0.54
CA LEU A 79 -23.69 -0.11 0.71
C LEU A 79 -23.95 -1.28 1.65
N LEU A 80 -23.23 -2.40 1.50
CA LEU A 80 -23.34 -3.57 2.35
C LEU A 80 -22.86 -3.27 3.79
N GLY A 81 -21.73 -2.56 3.93
CA GLY A 81 -21.22 -2.13 5.22
C GLY A 81 -22.14 -1.19 5.97
N ALA A 82 -22.81 -0.28 5.25
CA ALA A 82 -23.77 0.61 5.86
C ALA A 82 -25.10 -0.08 6.25
N SER A 83 -25.52 -1.09 5.46
CA SER A 83 -26.75 -1.84 5.74
C SER A 83 -26.60 -2.83 6.91
N MET A 84 -25.40 -3.40 7.07
CA MET A 84 -25.08 -4.37 8.11
C MET A 84 -23.78 -3.98 8.84
N PRO A 85 -23.77 -2.90 9.66
CA PRO A 85 -22.58 -2.33 10.27
C PRO A 85 -22.10 -3.17 11.48
N ARG A 86 -21.55 -4.34 11.18
CA ARG A 86 -21.00 -5.28 12.17
C ARG A 86 -19.53 -5.55 11.89
N VAL A 87 -18.82 -6.04 12.89
CA VAL A 87 -17.47 -6.59 12.72
C VAL A 87 -17.58 -7.89 11.94
N GLY A 88 -16.64 -8.12 10.99
CA GLY A 88 -16.60 -9.35 10.19
C GLY A 88 -16.93 -9.15 8.70
N GLY A 89 -17.26 -7.92 8.27
CA GLY A 89 -17.36 -7.53 6.86
C GLY A 89 -18.16 -8.50 5.99
N ASP A 90 -17.52 -9.04 4.98
CA ASP A 90 -18.08 -9.93 3.99
C ASP A 90 -18.66 -11.23 4.58
N TYR A 91 -18.07 -11.80 5.62
CA TYR A 91 -18.63 -12.94 6.31
C TYR A 91 -20.10 -12.70 6.72
N VAL A 92 -20.37 -11.51 7.28
CA VAL A 92 -21.73 -11.16 7.75
C VAL A 92 -22.72 -11.09 6.60
N TRP A 93 -22.31 -10.59 5.44
CA TRP A 93 -23.21 -10.42 4.28
C TRP A 93 -23.38 -11.73 3.52
N VAL A 94 -22.28 -12.40 3.21
CA VAL A 94 -22.28 -13.66 2.45
C VAL A 94 -23.06 -14.73 3.20
N SER A 95 -22.91 -14.83 4.53
CA SER A 95 -23.64 -15.80 5.34
C SER A 95 -25.15 -15.58 5.35
N ARG A 96 -25.63 -14.35 5.13
CA ARG A 96 -27.05 -13.99 5.18
C ARG A 96 -27.69 -13.90 3.81
N ILE A 97 -26.94 -13.47 2.81
CA ILE A 97 -27.45 -13.24 1.45
C ILE A 97 -27.34 -14.52 0.62
N LEU A 98 -26.23 -15.22 0.78
CA LEU A 98 -25.96 -16.44 0.03
C LEU A 98 -26.10 -17.67 0.94
N ASN A 99 -25.02 -18.04 1.66
CA ASN A 99 -25.01 -19.29 2.39
C ASN A 99 -23.89 -19.28 3.45
N PRO A 100 -24.13 -19.77 4.69
CA PRO A 100 -23.13 -19.77 5.77
C PRO A 100 -21.86 -20.58 5.47
N PRO A 101 -21.92 -21.80 4.92
CA PRO A 101 -20.72 -22.55 4.53
C PRO A 101 -19.83 -21.78 3.53
N LEU A 102 -20.40 -21.15 2.52
CA LEU A 102 -19.64 -20.34 1.55
C LEU A 102 -18.97 -19.15 2.23
N ALA A 103 -19.68 -18.47 3.14
CA ALA A 103 -19.11 -17.38 3.92
C ALA A 103 -17.92 -17.84 4.78
N LEU A 104 -18.02 -19.02 5.39
CA LEU A 104 -16.94 -19.56 6.20
C LEU A 104 -15.70 -19.84 5.35
N ILE A 105 -15.86 -20.51 4.21
CA ILE A 105 -14.76 -20.83 3.30
C ILE A 105 -14.09 -19.56 2.81
N SER A 106 -14.87 -18.60 2.31
CA SER A 106 -14.36 -17.31 1.84
C SER A 106 -13.57 -16.57 2.93
N ASN A 107 -14.11 -16.52 4.16
CA ASN A 107 -13.46 -15.85 5.27
C ASN A 107 -12.17 -16.55 5.73
N LEU A 108 -12.15 -17.87 5.73
CA LEU A 108 -10.92 -18.65 6.02
C LEU A 108 -9.84 -18.36 4.98
N CYS A 109 -10.19 -18.31 3.68
CA CYS A 109 -9.25 -17.94 2.62
C CYS A 109 -8.69 -16.51 2.84
N MET A 110 -9.56 -15.55 3.23
CA MET A 110 -9.14 -14.18 3.54
C MET A 110 -8.21 -14.12 4.77
N ILE A 111 -8.49 -14.88 5.82
CA ILE A 111 -7.63 -14.95 7.01
C ILE A 111 -6.26 -15.52 6.64
N MET A 112 -6.22 -16.62 5.89
CA MET A 112 -4.96 -17.22 5.45
C MET A 112 -4.15 -16.28 4.55
N GLY A 113 -4.83 -15.62 3.61
CA GLY A 113 -4.20 -14.57 2.78
C GLY A 113 -3.66 -13.41 3.60
N GLY A 114 -4.41 -12.96 4.62
CA GLY A 114 -3.98 -11.92 5.55
C GLY A 114 -2.76 -12.30 6.38
N LEU A 115 -2.68 -13.54 6.88
CA LEU A 115 -1.53 -14.05 7.61
C LEU A 115 -0.27 -14.13 6.74
N LEU A 116 -0.40 -14.65 5.52
CA LEU A 116 0.70 -14.67 4.55
C LEU A 116 1.14 -13.26 4.16
N GLY A 117 0.19 -12.36 3.93
CA GLY A 117 0.45 -10.95 3.67
C GLY A 117 1.19 -10.27 4.81
N ALA A 118 0.78 -10.49 6.06
CA ALA A 118 1.45 -9.94 7.24
C ALA A 118 2.92 -10.41 7.34
N ALA A 119 3.18 -11.69 7.10
CA ALA A 119 4.55 -12.23 7.07
C ALA A 119 5.39 -11.62 5.93
N TYR A 120 4.78 -11.43 4.75
CA TYR A 120 5.42 -10.83 3.60
C TYR A 120 5.78 -9.35 3.86
N PHE A 121 4.86 -8.56 4.41
CA PHE A 121 5.13 -7.17 4.75
C PHE A 121 6.12 -7.01 5.91
N ALA A 122 6.15 -7.94 6.87
CA ALA A 122 7.19 -7.95 7.91
C ALA A 122 8.59 -8.19 7.31
N LYS A 123 8.72 -9.08 6.33
CA LYS A 123 9.95 -9.24 5.54
C LYS A 123 10.29 -7.95 4.78
N PHE A 124 9.32 -7.32 4.14
CA PHE A 124 9.52 -6.06 3.41
C PHE A 124 10.03 -4.95 4.30
N PHE A 125 9.53 -4.85 5.53
CA PHE A 125 10.06 -3.90 6.51
C PHE A 125 11.57 -4.10 6.72
N SER A 126 12.02 -5.34 6.90
CA SER A 126 13.46 -5.62 7.07
C SER A 126 14.27 -5.23 5.82
N VAL A 127 13.85 -5.73 4.65
CA VAL A 127 14.62 -5.63 3.40
C VAL A 127 14.57 -4.25 2.77
N PHE A 128 13.40 -3.60 2.76
CA PHE A 128 13.17 -2.36 2.00
C PHE A 128 13.01 -1.11 2.86
N ALA A 129 12.93 -1.24 4.19
CA ALA A 129 12.88 -0.09 5.09
C ALA A 129 14.09 -0.05 6.02
N LEU A 130 14.24 -1.05 6.89
CA LEU A 130 15.29 -1.06 7.91
C LEU A 130 16.70 -1.16 7.30
N GLY A 131 16.91 -2.08 6.38
CA GLY A 131 18.20 -2.28 5.71
C GLY A 131 18.67 -1.02 4.99
N PRO A 132 17.94 -0.47 4.02
CA PRO A 132 18.33 0.75 3.32
C PRO A 132 18.47 1.97 4.24
N ALA A 133 17.63 2.11 5.29
CA ALA A 133 17.77 3.19 6.26
C ALA A 133 19.10 3.13 7.03
N LEU A 134 19.51 1.92 7.43
CA LEU A 134 20.81 1.72 8.09
C LEU A 134 21.98 1.97 7.14
N VAL A 135 21.89 1.55 5.88
CA VAL A 135 22.92 1.84 4.87
C VAL A 135 23.03 3.35 4.64
N ALA A 136 21.93 4.03 4.43
CA ALA A 136 21.92 5.48 4.20
C ALA A 136 22.44 6.24 5.43
N GLY A 137 21.94 5.92 6.62
CA GLY A 137 22.44 6.52 7.87
C GLY A 137 23.90 6.23 8.15
N GLY A 138 24.34 5.01 7.88
CA GLY A 138 25.74 4.62 8.00
C GLY A 138 26.67 5.35 7.02
N SER A 139 26.20 5.55 5.79
CA SER A 139 26.94 6.32 4.77
C SER A 139 27.08 7.79 5.17
N LEU A 140 26.03 8.41 5.68
CA LEU A 140 26.04 9.79 6.16
C LEU A 140 26.93 9.96 7.41
N ALA A 141 26.93 8.98 8.30
CA ALA A 141 27.72 8.98 9.53
C ALA A 141 29.14 8.43 9.35
N HIS A 142 29.53 8.01 8.14
CA HIS A 142 30.79 7.31 7.85
C HIS A 142 31.01 6.09 8.76
N ASN A 143 29.95 5.35 9.07
CA ASN A 143 29.97 4.21 9.99
C ASN A 143 29.77 2.89 9.24
N ASN A 144 30.87 2.20 9.00
CA ASN A 144 30.88 0.93 8.26
C ASN A 144 30.09 -0.20 8.96
N THR A 145 29.95 -0.14 10.29
CA THR A 145 29.17 -1.14 11.04
C THR A 145 27.68 -1.02 10.71
N LEU A 146 27.13 0.20 10.66
CA LEU A 146 25.74 0.43 10.27
C LEU A 146 25.50 0.01 8.82
N ILE A 147 26.43 0.28 7.91
CA ILE A 147 26.37 -0.15 6.51
C ILE A 147 26.34 -1.69 6.43
N SER A 148 27.23 -2.37 7.16
CA SER A 148 27.29 -3.84 7.21
C SER A 148 25.99 -4.44 7.75
N TRP A 149 25.46 -3.91 8.86
CA TRP A 149 24.15 -4.35 9.39
C TRP A 149 23.03 -4.13 8.40
N GLY A 150 22.98 -2.96 7.77
CA GLY A 150 21.97 -2.65 6.76
C GLY A 150 22.00 -3.61 5.58
N ASN A 151 23.18 -4.00 5.10
CA ASN A 151 23.33 -5.02 4.07
C ASN A 151 22.89 -6.40 4.56
N SER A 152 23.22 -6.78 5.81
CA SER A 152 22.78 -8.04 6.39
C SER A 152 21.24 -8.11 6.49
N PHE A 153 20.55 -7.03 6.86
CA PHE A 153 19.08 -6.97 6.87
C PHE A 153 18.43 -7.10 5.47
N GLN A 154 19.20 -6.91 4.41
CA GLN A 154 18.70 -7.05 3.04
C GLN A 154 19.00 -8.44 2.44
N THR A 155 20.10 -9.09 2.84
CA THR A 155 20.61 -10.29 2.15
C THR A 155 20.66 -11.54 3.02
N ASP A 156 20.90 -11.41 4.33
CA ASP A 156 21.03 -12.56 5.23
C ASP A 156 19.69 -12.98 5.79
N LYS A 157 19.33 -14.25 5.61
CA LYS A 157 18.03 -14.81 6.04
C LYS A 157 17.79 -14.68 7.55
N ALA A 158 18.81 -14.82 8.38
CA ALA A 158 18.68 -14.72 9.83
C ALA A 158 18.39 -13.26 10.26
N TRP A 159 19.09 -12.30 9.67
CA TRP A 159 18.88 -10.88 9.92
C TRP A 159 17.52 -10.40 9.39
N ILE A 160 17.10 -10.86 8.21
CA ILE A 160 15.76 -10.59 7.64
C ILE A 160 14.68 -11.12 8.59
N LEU A 161 14.83 -12.35 9.09
CA LEU A 161 13.88 -12.94 10.03
C LEU A 161 13.86 -12.15 11.35
N ALA A 162 15.02 -11.76 11.89
CA ALA A 162 15.09 -10.97 13.11
C ALA A 162 14.35 -9.63 12.98
N GLY A 163 14.58 -8.89 11.89
CA GLY A 163 13.87 -7.64 11.59
C GLY A 163 12.36 -7.84 11.43
N ALA A 164 11.96 -8.90 10.75
CA ALA A 164 10.55 -9.26 10.60
C ALA A 164 9.88 -9.59 11.95
N LEU A 165 10.54 -10.36 12.82
CA LEU A 165 10.04 -10.69 14.15
C LEU A 165 9.90 -9.46 15.05
N VAL A 166 10.86 -8.54 15.00
CA VAL A 166 10.76 -7.25 15.72
C VAL A 166 9.53 -6.47 15.26
N MET A 167 9.28 -6.42 13.95
CA MET A 167 8.10 -5.73 13.41
C MET A 167 6.79 -6.39 13.85
N VAL A 168 6.70 -7.73 13.79
CA VAL A 168 5.52 -8.47 14.26
C VAL A 168 5.29 -8.25 15.76
N ALA A 169 6.34 -8.29 16.58
CA ALA A 169 6.25 -8.05 18.01
C ALA A 169 5.74 -6.62 18.32
N LEU A 170 6.25 -5.62 17.61
CA LEU A 170 5.81 -4.22 17.73
C LEU A 170 4.33 -4.08 17.35
N GLN A 171 3.91 -4.64 16.22
CA GLN A 171 2.51 -4.60 15.79
C GLN A 171 1.59 -5.30 16.81
N THR A 172 1.98 -6.47 17.30
CA THR A 172 1.23 -7.21 18.32
C THR A 172 1.09 -6.38 19.60
N TYR A 173 2.17 -5.75 20.04
CA TYR A 173 2.14 -4.87 21.22
C TYR A 173 1.18 -3.69 21.04
N ILE A 174 1.17 -3.06 19.86
CA ILE A 174 0.25 -1.94 19.56
C ILE A 174 -1.21 -2.42 19.57
N LEU A 175 -1.49 -3.58 18.97
CA LEU A 175 -2.83 -4.17 18.87
C LEU A 175 -3.41 -4.57 20.23
N ILE A 176 -2.60 -5.14 21.12
CA ILE A 176 -3.03 -5.51 22.49
C ILE A 176 -3.49 -4.28 23.28
N ARG A 177 -2.97 -3.09 22.97
CA ARG A 177 -3.39 -1.83 23.59
C ARG A 177 -4.76 -1.30 23.13
N GLY A 178 -5.38 -2.00 22.18
CA GLY A 178 -6.73 -1.74 21.69
C GLY A 178 -6.81 -0.74 20.53
N THR A 179 -7.99 -0.68 19.92
CA THR A 179 -8.28 0.03 18.68
C THR A 179 -7.87 1.51 18.68
N LYS A 180 -8.15 2.22 19.78
CA LYS A 180 -7.79 3.64 19.88
C LYS A 180 -6.28 3.87 19.84
N SER A 181 -5.51 3.00 20.47
CA SER A 181 -4.04 3.03 20.44
C SER A 181 -3.54 2.72 19.04
N THR A 182 -4.10 1.70 18.39
CA THR A 182 -3.75 1.29 17.03
C THR A 182 -3.92 2.43 16.04
N PHE A 183 -5.08 3.11 16.04
CA PHE A 183 -5.28 4.27 15.16
C PHE A 183 -4.37 5.45 15.47
N ARG A 184 -4.04 5.70 16.73
CA ARG A 184 -3.08 6.77 17.08
C ARG A 184 -1.69 6.49 16.51
N TRP A 185 -1.20 5.27 16.66
CA TRP A 185 0.08 4.84 16.09
C TRP A 185 0.07 4.85 14.56
N GLN A 186 -1.00 4.32 13.96
CA GLN A 186 -1.18 4.34 12.51
C GLN A 186 -1.17 5.77 11.96
N ASN A 187 -1.95 6.67 12.53
CA ASN A 187 -2.04 8.05 12.05
C ASN A 187 -0.71 8.79 12.25
N GLY A 188 -0.01 8.55 13.36
CA GLY A 188 1.34 9.10 13.58
C GLY A 188 2.35 8.60 12.55
N ALA A 189 2.40 7.30 12.31
CA ALA A 189 3.26 6.70 11.30
C ALA A 189 2.90 7.18 9.88
N PHE A 190 1.61 7.32 9.58
CA PHE A 190 1.14 7.87 8.32
C PHE A 190 1.62 9.31 8.09
N LEU A 191 1.55 10.17 9.10
CA LEU A 191 2.03 11.55 8.98
C LEU A 191 3.54 11.62 8.73
N ILE A 192 4.32 10.78 9.42
CA ILE A 192 5.78 10.68 9.20
C ILE A 192 6.07 10.19 7.78
N ALA A 193 5.35 9.16 7.32
CA ALA A 193 5.50 8.65 5.96
C ALA A 193 5.15 9.71 4.91
N MET A 194 4.03 10.43 5.10
CA MET A 194 3.61 11.51 4.19
C MET A 194 4.64 12.65 4.15
N PHE A 195 5.21 13.02 5.27
CA PHE A 195 6.29 14.00 5.30
C PHE A 195 7.49 13.53 4.43
N GLY A 196 7.94 12.28 4.61
CA GLY A 196 9.01 11.71 3.79
C GLY A 196 8.68 11.69 2.30
N ILE A 197 7.45 11.35 1.94
CA ILE A 197 6.97 11.31 0.55
C ILE A 197 6.94 12.71 -0.06
N VAL A 198 6.42 13.70 0.66
CA VAL A 198 6.40 15.09 0.19
C VAL A 198 7.82 15.60 -0.05
N VAL A 199 8.75 15.33 0.88
CA VAL A 199 10.17 15.68 0.70
C VAL A 199 10.75 14.99 -0.53
N ALA A 200 10.50 13.68 -0.71
CA ALA A 200 10.97 12.93 -1.87
C ALA A 200 10.39 13.49 -3.18
N PHE A 201 9.10 13.83 -3.20
CA PHE A 201 8.46 14.43 -4.38
C PHE A 201 9.02 15.81 -4.71
N ILE A 202 9.29 16.64 -3.70
CA ILE A 202 9.95 17.93 -3.88
C ILE A 202 11.33 17.73 -4.49
N VAL A 203 12.14 16.84 -3.92
CA VAL A 203 13.49 16.54 -4.46
C VAL A 203 13.40 16.04 -5.90
N LEU A 204 12.49 15.11 -6.20
CA LEU A 204 12.31 14.61 -7.57
C LEU A 204 11.81 15.69 -8.53
N ALA A 205 10.93 16.60 -8.10
CA ALA A 205 10.40 17.67 -8.94
C ALA A 205 11.49 18.66 -9.38
N PHE A 206 12.47 18.92 -8.52
CA PHE A 206 13.62 19.80 -8.84
C PHE A 206 14.82 19.05 -9.42
N ALA A 207 14.82 17.72 -9.40
CA ALA A 207 15.89 16.93 -10.01
C ALA A 207 15.77 16.88 -11.52
N SER A 208 16.92 16.86 -12.21
CA SER A 208 16.98 16.69 -13.65
C SER A 208 17.54 15.31 -14.02
N LYS A 209 17.20 14.83 -15.21
CA LYS A 209 17.75 13.57 -15.74
C LYS A 209 19.28 13.62 -15.86
N GLY A 210 19.85 14.77 -16.25
CA GLY A 210 21.30 14.94 -16.30
C GLY A 210 21.96 14.86 -14.93
N GLY A 211 21.34 15.52 -13.92
CA GLY A 211 21.77 15.44 -12.53
C GLY A 211 21.69 14.01 -11.97
N PHE A 212 20.63 13.27 -12.28
CA PHE A 212 20.51 11.86 -11.92
C PHE A 212 21.66 11.03 -12.51
N VAL A 213 21.90 11.13 -13.82
CA VAL A 213 22.98 10.37 -14.48
C VAL A 213 24.35 10.70 -13.91
N SER A 214 24.65 11.98 -13.66
CA SER A 214 25.90 12.42 -13.06
C SER A 214 26.10 11.85 -11.65
N ASN A 215 25.09 11.99 -10.79
CA ASN A 215 25.13 11.50 -9.42
C ASN A 215 25.18 9.95 -9.36
N PHE A 216 24.40 9.28 -10.23
CA PHE A 216 24.45 7.82 -10.34
C PHE A 216 25.84 7.34 -10.74
N ASN A 217 26.45 7.95 -11.76
CA ASN A 217 27.78 7.58 -12.23
C ASN A 217 28.85 7.82 -11.14
N ALA A 218 28.79 8.95 -10.43
CA ALA A 218 29.70 9.27 -9.34
C ALA A 218 29.57 8.27 -8.18
N LEU A 219 28.34 7.96 -7.77
CA LEU A 219 28.09 7.00 -6.70
C LEU A 219 28.50 5.59 -7.11
N ASN A 220 28.09 5.14 -8.31
CA ASN A 220 28.35 3.77 -8.74
C ASN A 220 29.85 3.51 -9.00
N SER A 221 30.58 4.52 -9.47
CA SER A 221 32.05 4.41 -9.62
C SER A 221 32.76 4.23 -8.29
N SER A 222 32.26 4.82 -7.19
CA SER A 222 32.84 4.64 -5.86
C SER A 222 32.72 3.20 -5.33
N PHE A 223 31.80 2.41 -5.90
CA PHE A 223 31.61 0.98 -5.62
C PHE A 223 32.19 0.07 -6.72
N GLY A 224 32.95 0.64 -7.67
CA GLY A 224 33.52 -0.12 -8.80
C GLY A 224 32.53 -0.51 -9.88
N GLY A 225 31.33 0.10 -9.87
CA GLY A 225 30.27 -0.16 -10.85
C GLY A 225 30.40 0.68 -12.13
N GLY A 226 29.62 0.30 -13.15
CA GLY A 226 29.58 0.97 -14.44
C GLY A 226 28.75 2.24 -14.47
N THR A 227 28.74 2.94 -15.60
CA THR A 227 27.93 4.15 -15.83
C THR A 227 26.45 3.81 -16.08
N ALA A 228 25.58 4.82 -16.02
CA ALA A 228 24.16 4.67 -16.38
C ALA A 228 23.99 4.15 -17.84
N GLN A 229 24.86 4.59 -18.75
CA GLN A 229 24.88 4.06 -20.12
C GLN A 229 25.24 2.59 -20.18
N ASN A 230 26.18 2.14 -19.33
CA ASN A 230 26.53 0.71 -19.25
C ASN A 230 25.36 -0.12 -18.74
N VAL A 231 24.59 0.38 -17.74
CA VAL A 231 23.38 -0.29 -17.28
C VAL A 231 22.36 -0.44 -18.42
N ILE A 232 22.11 0.62 -19.17
CA ILE A 232 21.19 0.58 -20.33
C ILE A 232 21.70 -0.41 -21.39
N ALA A 233 23.00 -0.40 -21.71
CA ALA A 233 23.59 -1.31 -22.69
C ALA A 233 23.48 -2.77 -22.26
N THR A 234 23.76 -3.08 -21.00
CA THR A 234 23.67 -4.44 -20.42
C THR A 234 22.24 -4.95 -20.39
N GLY A 235 21.26 -4.06 -20.11
CA GLY A 235 19.82 -4.39 -20.13
C GLY A 235 19.23 -4.62 -21.52
N GLY A 236 20.02 -4.48 -22.61
CA GLY A 236 19.59 -4.71 -23.99
C GLY A 236 19.57 -3.45 -24.84
N GLY A 237 20.04 -2.32 -24.30
CA GLY A 237 20.13 -1.03 -24.99
C GLY A 237 18.79 -0.27 -25.07
N ALA A 238 18.86 0.97 -25.54
CA ALA A 238 17.69 1.83 -25.72
C ALA A 238 16.65 1.25 -26.72
N HIS A 239 17.09 0.45 -27.68
CA HIS A 239 16.25 -0.16 -28.69
C HIS A 239 15.51 -1.43 -28.22
N ALA A 240 15.90 -2.02 -27.08
CA ALA A 240 15.23 -3.19 -26.51
C ALA A 240 14.05 -2.83 -25.61
N ALA A 241 13.97 -1.57 -25.17
CA ALA A 241 12.84 -1.08 -24.38
C ALA A 241 11.69 -0.74 -25.35
N PRO A 242 10.58 -1.48 -25.31
CA PRO A 242 9.45 -1.21 -26.19
C PRO A 242 8.79 0.12 -25.87
N ASP A 243 8.08 0.70 -26.85
CA ASP A 243 7.33 1.93 -26.67
C ASP A 243 6.27 1.79 -25.58
N LEU A 244 6.16 2.83 -24.74
CA LEU A 244 5.12 2.91 -23.72
C LEU A 244 3.73 3.07 -24.35
N GLY A 245 2.72 2.54 -23.67
CA GLY A 245 1.32 2.74 -24.05
C GLY A 245 0.72 1.60 -24.85
N ASN A 246 1.42 0.48 -24.98
CA ASN A 246 0.86 -0.73 -25.57
C ASN A 246 -0.23 -1.30 -24.65
N MET A 247 -1.50 -1.20 -25.10
CA MET A 247 -2.64 -1.64 -24.31
C MET A 247 -2.63 -3.17 -24.07
N SER A 248 -2.12 -3.95 -25.00
CA SER A 248 -2.00 -5.42 -24.84
C SER A 248 -0.97 -5.80 -23.76
N ALA A 249 0.02 -4.96 -23.50
CA ALA A 249 0.94 -5.13 -22.39
C ALA A 249 0.40 -4.51 -21.10
N THR A 250 -0.36 -3.41 -21.19
CA THR A 250 -0.90 -2.68 -20.03
C THR A 250 -2.00 -3.46 -19.31
N LEU A 251 -2.94 -4.07 -20.03
CA LEU A 251 -4.06 -4.79 -19.40
C LEU A 251 -3.63 -5.96 -18.50
N PRO A 252 -2.68 -6.84 -18.87
CA PRO A 252 -2.22 -7.90 -18.00
C PRO A 252 -1.60 -7.40 -16.68
N THR A 253 -1.04 -6.18 -16.67
CA THR A 253 -0.45 -5.60 -15.44
C THR A 253 -1.48 -5.26 -14.38
N LEU A 254 -2.77 -5.16 -14.76
CA LEU A 254 -3.87 -5.00 -13.81
C LEU A 254 -3.87 -6.08 -12.74
N PHE A 255 -3.46 -7.30 -13.07
CA PHE A 255 -3.35 -8.39 -12.11
C PHE A 255 -2.43 -8.03 -10.93
N SER A 256 -1.27 -7.45 -11.20
CA SER A 256 -0.32 -7.05 -10.17
C SER A 256 -0.77 -5.83 -9.39
N ILE A 257 -1.25 -4.80 -10.09
CA ILE A 257 -1.61 -3.51 -9.48
C ILE A 257 -2.91 -3.61 -8.70
N GLN A 258 -3.88 -4.35 -9.22
CA GLN A 258 -5.15 -4.59 -8.55
C GLN A 258 -4.96 -5.30 -7.22
N GLY A 259 -3.97 -6.19 -7.11
CA GLY A 259 -3.62 -6.84 -5.84
C GLY A 259 -3.29 -5.87 -4.71
N PHE A 260 -2.82 -4.67 -5.02
CA PHE A 260 -2.54 -3.61 -4.04
C PHE A 260 -3.67 -2.59 -3.92
N MET A 261 -4.25 -2.13 -5.03
CA MET A 261 -5.23 -1.03 -5.03
C MET A 261 -6.65 -1.45 -4.62
N MET A 262 -6.96 -2.74 -4.56
CA MET A 262 -8.32 -3.21 -4.28
C MET A 262 -8.74 -3.15 -2.80
N TRP A 263 -7.85 -2.78 -1.88
CA TRP A 263 -8.08 -2.90 -0.44
C TRP A 263 -8.67 -1.64 0.23
N ASN A 264 -9.04 -0.61 -0.52
CA ASN A 264 -9.59 0.65 0.01
C ASN A 264 -10.96 0.51 0.73
N PHE A 265 -11.51 -0.68 0.83
CA PHE A 265 -12.74 -0.99 1.56
C PHE A 265 -12.52 -1.66 2.93
N TRP A 266 -11.29 -1.92 3.33
CA TRP A 266 -10.97 -2.77 4.49
C TRP A 266 -11.55 -2.28 5.82
N SER A 267 -11.80 -0.97 5.97
CA SER A 267 -12.45 -0.40 7.16
C SER A 267 -13.85 -0.97 7.44
N VAL A 268 -14.49 -1.60 6.46
CA VAL A 268 -15.78 -2.27 6.62
C VAL A 268 -15.71 -3.42 7.61
N TYR A 269 -14.58 -4.12 7.69
CA TYR A 269 -14.37 -5.21 8.65
C TYR A 269 -14.42 -4.72 10.11
N MET A 270 -14.19 -3.42 10.33
CA MET A 270 -14.24 -2.75 11.63
C MET A 270 -15.50 -1.89 11.79
N SER A 271 -16.55 -2.09 10.99
CA SER A 271 -17.76 -1.25 11.02
C SER A 271 -18.46 -1.22 12.40
N GLY A 272 -18.25 -2.25 13.24
CA GLY A 272 -18.74 -2.27 14.63
C GLY A 272 -18.08 -1.23 15.54
N GLU A 273 -16.85 -0.81 15.21
CA GLU A 273 -16.03 0.16 15.98
C GLU A 273 -16.03 1.54 15.33
N LEU A 274 -16.58 1.67 14.12
CA LEU A 274 -16.62 2.91 13.36
C LEU A 274 -17.82 3.78 13.73
N LYS A 275 -17.58 5.05 14.03
CA LYS A 275 -18.64 6.03 14.28
C LYS A 275 -19.45 6.26 13.01
N SER A 276 -20.77 6.21 13.12
CA SER A 276 -21.72 6.41 12.00
C SER A 276 -21.53 5.41 10.83
N ALA A 277 -21.18 4.15 11.13
CA ALA A 277 -20.99 3.09 10.15
C ALA A 277 -22.23 2.84 9.26
N SER A 278 -23.44 3.07 9.78
CA SER A 278 -24.71 2.93 9.02
C SER A 278 -24.98 4.06 8.03
N ASN A 279 -24.18 5.11 8.01
CA ASN A 279 -24.36 6.23 7.08
C ASN A 279 -23.68 5.90 5.73
N ARG A 280 -24.52 5.59 4.70
CA ARG A 280 -24.08 5.22 3.34
C ARG A 280 -23.17 6.27 2.70
N ARG A 281 -23.54 7.55 2.78
CA ARG A 281 -22.76 8.64 2.21
C ARG A 281 -21.38 8.72 2.87
N ARG A 282 -21.31 8.52 4.18
CA ARG A 282 -20.04 8.55 4.91
C ARG A 282 -19.15 7.37 4.54
N GLN A 283 -19.68 6.16 4.40
CA GLN A 283 -18.93 4.98 3.93
C GLN A 283 -18.37 5.20 2.52
N LEU A 284 -19.16 5.75 1.61
CA LEU A 284 -18.68 6.11 0.27
C LEU A 284 -17.53 7.10 0.34
N TRP A 285 -17.67 8.19 1.12
CA TRP A 285 -16.58 9.18 1.27
C TRP A 285 -15.29 8.60 1.85
N ILE A 286 -15.38 7.69 2.83
CA ILE A 286 -14.23 7.01 3.42
C ILE A 286 -13.48 6.21 2.35
N MET A 287 -14.20 5.42 1.55
CA MET A 287 -13.60 4.51 0.58
C MET A 287 -13.09 5.25 -0.67
N PHE A 288 -13.93 6.14 -1.24
CA PHE A 288 -13.53 6.93 -2.39
C PHE A 288 -12.44 7.94 -2.07
N GLY A 289 -12.44 8.51 -0.86
CA GLY A 289 -11.37 9.38 -0.38
C GLY A 289 -10.02 8.66 -0.32
N ALA A 290 -10.00 7.42 0.18
CA ALA A 290 -8.81 6.59 0.18
C ALA A 290 -8.35 6.24 -1.24
N LEU A 291 -9.26 5.75 -2.11
CA LEU A 291 -8.93 5.41 -3.49
C LEU A 291 -8.37 6.62 -4.27
N ALA A 292 -9.03 7.77 -4.15
CA ALA A 292 -8.59 8.99 -4.84
C ALA A 292 -7.22 9.45 -4.33
N PHE A 293 -7.01 9.43 -3.02
CA PHE A 293 -5.74 9.75 -2.40
C PHE A 293 -4.62 8.85 -2.93
N ASP A 294 -4.81 7.53 -2.88
CA ASP A 294 -3.83 6.55 -3.33
C ASP A 294 -3.52 6.71 -4.82
N THR A 295 -4.56 6.83 -5.65
CA THR A 295 -4.42 6.96 -7.10
C THR A 295 -3.63 8.22 -7.48
N VAL A 296 -3.98 9.36 -6.90
CA VAL A 296 -3.29 10.63 -7.16
C VAL A 296 -1.83 10.55 -6.73
N LEU A 297 -1.57 10.00 -5.56
CA LEU A 297 -0.22 9.89 -5.01
C LEU A 297 0.66 8.96 -5.86
N LEU A 298 0.12 7.83 -6.30
CA LEU A 298 0.82 6.87 -7.16
C LEU A 298 1.12 7.48 -8.55
N ILE A 299 0.16 8.17 -9.15
CA ILE A 299 0.36 8.83 -10.45
C ILE A 299 1.44 9.92 -10.35
N ILE A 300 1.37 10.78 -9.33
CA ILE A 300 2.41 11.81 -9.12
C ILE A 300 3.77 11.16 -8.93
N GLY A 301 3.87 10.13 -8.09
CA GLY A 301 5.12 9.41 -7.86
C GLY A 301 5.68 8.78 -9.13
N ALA A 302 4.83 8.11 -9.92
CA ALA A 302 5.23 7.51 -11.18
C ALA A 302 5.75 8.56 -12.17
N LEU A 303 5.02 9.65 -12.37
CA LEU A 303 5.42 10.73 -13.28
C LEU A 303 6.74 11.38 -12.87
N LEU A 304 6.95 11.65 -11.57
CA LEU A 304 8.18 12.23 -11.06
C LEU A 304 9.38 11.28 -11.24
N ILE A 305 9.21 10.00 -10.98
CA ILE A 305 10.27 9.02 -11.18
C ILE A 305 10.63 8.92 -12.67
N PHE A 306 9.63 8.84 -13.57
CA PHE A 306 9.89 8.81 -15.01
C PHE A 306 10.53 10.10 -15.52
N HIS A 307 10.19 11.25 -14.97
CA HIS A 307 10.81 12.53 -15.32
C HIS A 307 12.32 12.52 -15.03
N VAL A 308 12.72 12.01 -13.86
CA VAL A 308 14.13 12.06 -13.40
C VAL A 308 14.94 10.87 -13.91
N VAL A 309 14.43 9.66 -13.74
CA VAL A 309 15.19 8.41 -14.01
C VAL A 309 15.07 8.00 -15.47
N GLY A 310 13.89 8.18 -16.05
CA GLY A 310 13.57 7.78 -17.41
C GLY A 310 13.26 6.30 -17.56
N TYR A 311 12.39 6.00 -18.54
CA TYR A 311 11.89 4.65 -18.78
C TYR A 311 12.98 3.64 -19.15
N HIS A 312 13.88 4.01 -20.08
CA HIS A 312 14.92 3.10 -20.57
C HIS A 312 15.90 2.67 -19.47
N PHE A 313 16.28 3.59 -18.58
CA PHE A 313 17.14 3.24 -17.47
C PHE A 313 16.41 2.32 -16.47
N MET A 314 15.17 2.62 -16.15
CA MET A 314 14.37 1.80 -15.22
C MET A 314 14.15 0.38 -15.74
N TYR A 315 13.82 0.25 -17.03
CA TYR A 315 13.69 -1.04 -17.68
C TYR A 315 15.01 -1.82 -17.63
N ALA A 316 16.10 -1.20 -18.08
CA ALA A 316 17.41 -1.83 -18.13
C ALA A 316 17.94 -2.23 -16.75
N ALA A 317 17.77 -1.39 -15.74
CA ALA A 317 18.21 -1.66 -14.37
C ALA A 317 17.50 -2.88 -13.75
N ASN A 318 16.26 -3.16 -14.16
CA ASN A 318 15.54 -4.35 -13.71
C ASN A 318 15.85 -5.61 -14.49
N VAL A 319 16.25 -5.49 -15.75
CA VAL A 319 16.59 -6.63 -16.61
C VAL A 319 18.05 -7.05 -16.44
N ALA A 320 18.95 -6.10 -16.22
CA ALA A 320 20.39 -6.36 -16.10
C ALA A 320 20.79 -7.38 -15.01
N PRO A 321 20.19 -7.39 -13.81
CA PRO A 321 20.52 -8.36 -12.77
C PRO A 321 20.15 -9.80 -13.11
N ASN A 322 19.30 -10.01 -14.11
CA ASN A 322 18.78 -11.32 -14.50
C ASN A 322 19.50 -11.91 -15.71
N LYS A 323 20.53 -11.23 -16.23
CA LYS A 323 21.42 -11.71 -17.28
C LYS A 323 22.83 -11.97 -16.73
#